data_c4faae17204e6231b83b0e1aa64d5c8c
#
_entry.id   c4faae17204e6231b83b0e1aa64d5c8c
#
_cell.length_a   1.000
_cell.length_b   1.000
_cell.length_c   1.000
_cell.angle_alpha   90.00
_cell.angle_beta   90.00
_cell.angle_gamma   90.00
#
_symmetry.space_group_name_H-M   'P 1'
#
loop_
_entity.id
_entity.type
_entity.pdbx_description
1 polymer ?
#
loop_
_entity_poly.entity_id
_entity_poly.type
_entity_poly.pdbx_seq_one_letter_code
_entity_poly.pdbx_strand_id
1 'polypeptide(L)'
;KKNVIRAGIDPLVKKYKKFYKKIDFAMADFFTLKTINKHKINKKFKIITALSMFYDLPNPNKFLKDIKKVLHNEGIFILEHADLLSIIKNCQFDTICHEHLEYYSSKIILELMERHELRVFDIKLNNINGGSKRYFICHKGSKYRYNYKIAPILKEEIKYKLDKKKTFINFFYLINSQKIQLTKLIEKINNKKQLIHGLGASTKGNVLLQYFNISNEQIKYIADRNPQKYNTYTPGTKIKIISEKLSRKNQPDYYLVLPWHFKTEILKREKLIRKNGTKFIFPLPKMSIV
;
A
#
# COMPACT_ATOMS: atom_id res chain seq x y z
N LYS A 1 22.23 -5.14 -23.21
CA LYS A 1 21.21 -4.08 -23.00
C LYS A 1 21.93 -2.73 -22.88
N LYS A 2 22.72 -2.44 -23.89
CA LYS A 2 23.48 -1.22 -24.07
C LYS A 2 22.48 -0.13 -24.47
N ASN A 3 22.57 1.05 -23.87
CA ASN A 3 21.88 2.30 -24.22
C ASN A 3 20.53 2.62 -23.55
N VAL A 4 20.23 2.12 -22.36
CA VAL A 4 19.10 2.64 -21.56
C VAL A 4 19.63 3.58 -20.49
N ILE A 5 19.30 4.87 -20.59
CA ILE A 5 19.56 5.87 -19.54
C ILE A 5 18.45 5.77 -18.50
N ARG A 6 18.82 5.67 -17.24
CA ARG A 6 17.90 5.50 -16.10
C ARG A 6 17.98 6.72 -15.19
N ALA A 7 16.82 7.28 -14.87
CA ALA A 7 16.70 8.34 -13.90
C ALA A 7 15.81 7.88 -12.73
N GLY A 8 16.21 8.19 -11.50
CA GLY A 8 15.42 7.97 -10.30
C GLY A 8 15.33 9.27 -9.52
N ILE A 9 14.11 9.63 -9.09
CA ILE A 9 13.86 10.82 -8.29
C ILE A 9 13.14 10.37 -7.02
N ASP A 10 13.75 10.64 -5.86
CA ASP A 10 13.19 10.33 -4.55
C ASP A 10 13.91 11.17 -3.49
N PRO A 11 13.24 11.87 -2.58
CA PRO A 11 13.88 12.60 -1.50
C PRO A 11 14.84 11.75 -0.66
N LEU A 12 14.60 10.45 -0.59
CA LEU A 12 15.39 9.50 0.22
C LEU A 12 16.62 8.92 -0.52
N VAL A 13 16.92 9.34 -1.75
CA VAL A 13 18.10 8.87 -2.52
C VAL A 13 19.38 8.93 -1.68
N LYS A 14 19.60 10.03 -0.94
CA LYS A 14 20.79 10.18 -0.09
C LYS A 14 20.88 9.11 0.99
N LYS A 15 19.75 8.77 1.62
CA LYS A 15 19.65 7.76 2.69
C LYS A 15 19.88 6.35 2.16
N TYR A 16 19.41 6.07 0.95
CA TYR A 16 19.40 4.73 0.34
C TYR A 16 20.30 4.61 -0.88
N LYS A 17 21.43 5.32 -0.92
CA LYS A 17 22.39 5.35 -2.06
C LYS A 17 22.72 3.98 -2.66
N LYS A 18 22.80 2.93 -1.81
CA LYS A 18 23.15 1.56 -2.25
C LYS A 18 22.18 0.99 -3.31
N PHE A 19 20.91 1.42 -3.31
CA PHE A 19 19.91 0.95 -4.27
C PHE A 19 19.97 1.72 -5.60
N TYR A 20 20.64 2.88 -5.64
CA TYR A 20 20.73 3.75 -6.81
C TYR A 20 22.05 3.59 -7.59
N LYS A 21 22.92 2.64 -7.23
CA LYS A 21 24.23 2.42 -7.88
C LYS A 21 24.18 2.17 -9.38
N LYS A 22 23.03 1.66 -9.90
CA LYS A 22 22.83 1.37 -11.32
C LYS A 22 21.94 2.39 -12.03
N ILE A 23 21.73 3.55 -11.42
CA ILE A 23 20.91 4.65 -11.93
C ILE A 23 21.85 5.75 -12.42
N ASP A 24 21.69 6.18 -13.67
CA ASP A 24 22.57 7.18 -14.29
C ASP A 24 22.33 8.59 -13.71
N PHE A 25 21.08 8.91 -13.39
CA PHE A 25 20.68 10.16 -12.73
C PHE A 25 19.87 9.85 -11.46
N ALA A 26 20.51 9.83 -10.30
CA ALA A 26 19.85 9.66 -9.01
C ALA A 26 19.65 11.03 -8.33
N MET A 27 18.42 11.50 -8.28
CA MET A 27 18.06 12.85 -7.82
C MET A 27 17.37 12.79 -6.46
N ALA A 28 18.01 13.38 -5.43
CA ALA A 28 17.47 13.45 -4.07
C ALA A 28 16.53 14.67 -3.94
N ASP A 29 15.36 14.59 -4.54
CA ASP A 29 14.38 15.67 -4.59
C ASP A 29 12.99 15.11 -4.92
N PHE A 30 11.96 15.96 -4.82
CA PHE A 30 10.63 15.65 -5.35
C PHE A 30 10.61 15.76 -6.87
N PHE A 31 9.76 14.95 -7.52
CA PHE A 31 9.58 15.04 -8.96
C PHE A 31 8.90 16.38 -9.34
N THR A 32 9.62 17.19 -10.10
CA THR A 32 9.11 18.39 -10.75
C THR A 32 9.87 18.62 -12.06
N LEU A 33 9.27 19.35 -13.00
CA LEU A 33 9.98 19.79 -14.19
C LEU A 33 11.25 20.60 -13.85
N LYS A 34 11.20 21.39 -12.75
CA LYS A 34 12.35 22.16 -12.26
C LYS A 34 13.51 21.25 -11.86
N THR A 35 13.21 20.14 -11.17
CA THR A 35 14.23 19.15 -10.76
C THR A 35 14.86 18.49 -11.99
N ILE A 36 14.08 18.09 -12.98
CA ILE A 36 14.57 17.50 -14.24
C ILE A 36 15.50 18.49 -14.96
N ASN A 37 15.09 19.75 -15.11
CA ASN A 37 15.88 20.79 -15.77
C ASN A 37 17.19 21.09 -15.02
N LYS A 38 17.16 21.14 -13.70
CA LYS A 38 18.35 21.33 -12.85
C LYS A 38 19.42 20.27 -13.11
N HIS A 39 19.01 19.05 -13.40
CA HIS A 39 19.92 17.95 -13.73
C HIS A 39 20.25 17.85 -15.23
N LYS A 40 19.90 18.88 -16.01
CA LYS A 40 20.22 19.00 -17.45
C LYS A 40 19.78 17.78 -18.28
N ILE A 41 18.65 17.17 -17.90
CA ILE A 41 18.07 16.06 -18.65
C ILE A 41 17.20 16.64 -19.77
N ASN A 42 17.81 16.82 -20.94
CA ASN A 42 17.16 17.46 -22.11
C ASN A 42 16.37 16.48 -22.98
N LYS A 43 16.30 15.19 -22.58
CA LYS A 43 15.59 14.15 -23.34
C LYS A 43 14.29 13.79 -22.66
N LYS A 44 13.25 13.58 -23.48
CA LYS A 44 11.97 13.02 -23.00
C LYS A 44 12.10 11.53 -22.68
N PHE A 45 11.37 11.08 -21.68
CA PHE A 45 11.40 9.69 -21.21
C PHE A 45 10.43 8.82 -22.01
N LYS A 46 10.90 7.68 -22.51
CA LYS A 46 10.04 6.67 -23.17
C LYS A 46 9.21 5.88 -22.16
N ILE A 47 9.70 5.70 -20.94
CA ILE A 47 8.98 5.03 -19.86
C ILE A 47 9.16 5.86 -18.59
N ILE A 48 8.05 6.19 -17.96
CA ILE A 48 8.01 6.80 -16.63
C ILE A 48 7.19 5.88 -15.73
N THR A 49 7.64 5.66 -14.50
CA THR A 49 6.90 4.86 -13.50
C THR A 49 6.70 5.67 -12.24
N ALA A 50 5.47 5.64 -11.69
CA ALA A 50 5.13 6.14 -10.37
C ALA A 50 4.34 5.04 -9.64
N LEU A 51 4.99 4.39 -8.67
CA LEU A 51 4.44 3.22 -8.01
C LEU A 51 4.25 3.50 -6.53
N SER A 52 3.02 3.35 -6.03
CA SER A 52 2.64 3.51 -4.62
C SER A 52 3.05 4.85 -4.02
N MET A 53 2.84 5.96 -4.75
CA MET A 53 3.18 7.32 -4.29
C MET A 53 2.20 8.41 -4.77
N PHE A 54 1.35 8.13 -5.75
CA PHE A 54 0.49 9.14 -6.37
C PHE A 54 -0.59 9.67 -5.42
N TYR A 55 -1.06 8.82 -4.53
CA TYR A 55 -2.05 9.14 -3.50
C TYR A 55 -1.48 9.99 -2.33
N ASP A 56 -0.16 10.16 -2.27
CA ASP A 56 0.53 11.01 -1.28
C ASP A 56 0.78 12.42 -1.81
N LEU A 57 0.43 12.70 -3.07
CA LEU A 57 0.72 13.96 -3.70
C LEU A 57 -0.25 15.06 -3.25
N PRO A 58 0.24 16.19 -2.72
CA PRO A 58 -0.63 17.32 -2.36
C PRO A 58 -1.21 18.02 -3.59
N ASN A 59 -0.61 17.84 -4.76
CA ASN A 59 -1.08 18.42 -6.02
C ASN A 59 -0.86 17.47 -7.20
N PRO A 60 -1.76 16.49 -7.41
CA PRO A 60 -1.66 15.54 -8.51
C PRO A 60 -1.77 16.20 -9.89
N ASN A 61 -2.51 17.31 -10.02
CA ASN A 61 -2.64 18.02 -11.28
C ASN A 61 -1.30 18.63 -11.74
N LYS A 62 -0.53 19.23 -10.81
CA LYS A 62 0.80 19.75 -11.12
C LYS A 62 1.75 18.61 -11.53
N PHE A 63 1.72 17.51 -10.82
CA PHE A 63 2.51 16.32 -11.14
C PHE A 63 2.21 15.82 -12.55
N LEU A 64 0.94 15.65 -12.93
CA LEU A 64 0.53 15.18 -14.25
C LEU A 64 0.90 16.18 -15.36
N LYS A 65 0.80 17.47 -15.09
CA LYS A 65 1.27 18.52 -16.03
C LYS A 65 2.77 18.40 -16.32
N ASP A 66 3.57 18.10 -15.29
CA ASP A 66 5.01 17.90 -15.43
C ASP A 66 5.32 16.56 -16.12
N ILE A 67 4.61 15.47 -15.77
CA ILE A 67 4.69 14.17 -16.48
C ILE A 67 4.45 14.36 -17.97
N LYS A 68 3.37 15.04 -18.37
CA LYS A 68 3.05 15.29 -19.80
C LYS A 68 4.21 15.94 -20.54
N LYS A 69 4.88 16.92 -19.91
CA LYS A 69 5.99 17.66 -20.54
C LYS A 69 7.22 16.81 -20.78
N VAL A 70 7.55 15.91 -19.83
CA VAL A 70 8.76 15.09 -19.88
C VAL A 70 8.55 13.72 -20.55
N LEU A 71 7.31 13.29 -20.73
CA LEU A 71 6.98 12.06 -21.42
C LEU A 71 7.21 12.20 -22.93
N HIS A 72 7.90 11.24 -23.54
CA HIS A 72 8.09 11.17 -24.98
C HIS A 72 6.73 11.01 -25.69
N ASN A 73 6.59 11.52 -26.91
CA ASN A 73 5.32 11.48 -27.67
C ASN A 73 4.78 10.03 -27.84
N GLU A 74 5.68 9.06 -28.00
CA GLU A 74 5.38 7.63 -28.01
C GLU A 74 5.74 6.95 -26.67
N GLY A 75 5.86 7.70 -25.58
CA GLY A 75 6.20 7.20 -24.27
C GLY A 75 4.99 6.63 -23.53
N ILE A 76 5.29 5.82 -22.49
CA ILE A 76 4.30 5.23 -21.60
C ILE A 76 4.58 5.73 -20.18
N PHE A 77 3.56 6.27 -19.54
CA PHE A 77 3.56 6.52 -18.11
C PHE A 77 2.81 5.37 -17.40
N ILE A 78 3.49 4.71 -16.48
CA ILE A 78 2.94 3.61 -15.68
C ILE A 78 2.68 4.14 -14.28
N LEU A 79 1.41 4.18 -13.92
CA LEU A 79 0.93 4.56 -12.59
C LEU A 79 0.38 3.34 -11.87
N GLU A 80 0.85 3.07 -10.65
CA GLU A 80 0.29 2.01 -9.81
C GLU A 80 -0.01 2.53 -8.40
N HIS A 81 -1.20 2.22 -7.91
CA HIS A 81 -1.60 2.56 -6.54
C HIS A 81 -2.67 1.61 -6.01
N ALA A 82 -2.88 1.65 -4.69
CA ALA A 82 -3.96 0.94 -4.02
C ALA A 82 -5.31 1.37 -4.61
N ASP A 83 -6.15 0.39 -4.94
CA ASP A 83 -7.43 0.60 -5.61
C ASP A 83 -8.57 0.83 -4.61
N LEU A 84 -9.32 1.93 -4.76
CA LEU A 84 -10.44 2.26 -3.88
C LEU A 84 -11.49 1.14 -3.83
N LEU A 85 -11.81 0.51 -4.96
CA LEU A 85 -12.76 -0.61 -4.96
C LEU A 85 -12.25 -1.78 -4.13
N SER A 86 -10.98 -2.12 -4.26
CA SER A 86 -10.32 -3.18 -3.46
C SER A 86 -10.29 -2.82 -1.97
N ILE A 87 -10.05 -1.55 -1.63
CA ILE A 87 -10.12 -1.05 -0.25
C ILE A 87 -11.49 -1.32 0.34
N ILE A 88 -12.55 -0.95 -0.35
CA ILE A 88 -13.94 -1.15 0.12
C ILE A 88 -14.29 -2.64 0.20
N LYS A 89 -14.02 -3.42 -0.86
CA LYS A 89 -14.34 -4.86 -0.92
C LYS A 89 -13.64 -5.68 0.15
N ASN A 90 -12.39 -5.36 0.42
CA ASN A 90 -11.53 -6.12 1.32
C ASN A 90 -11.42 -5.50 2.72
N CYS A 91 -12.28 -4.55 3.05
CA CYS A 91 -12.29 -3.87 4.35
C CYS A 91 -10.90 -3.31 4.75
N GLN A 92 -10.13 -2.77 3.80
CA GLN A 92 -8.75 -2.31 4.02
C GLN A 92 -8.72 -0.90 4.64
N PHE A 93 -9.44 -0.68 5.73
CA PHE A 93 -9.44 0.61 6.41
C PHE A 93 -8.06 0.98 6.99
N ASP A 94 -7.21 -0.02 7.22
CA ASP A 94 -5.84 0.12 7.70
C ASP A 94 -4.92 0.89 6.74
N THR A 95 -5.37 1.10 5.50
CA THR A 95 -4.69 1.98 4.53
C THR A 95 -5.04 3.46 4.72
N ILE A 96 -6.04 3.79 5.55
CA ILE A 96 -6.44 5.17 5.83
C ILE A 96 -5.53 5.75 6.89
N CYS A 97 -4.48 6.44 6.47
CA CYS A 97 -3.48 7.06 7.32
C CYS A 97 -3.17 8.48 6.83
N HIS A 98 -2.52 9.28 7.66
CA HIS A 98 -2.22 10.69 7.35
C HIS A 98 -1.29 10.89 6.15
N GLU A 99 -0.52 9.88 5.76
CA GLU A 99 0.36 9.91 4.58
C GLU A 99 -0.43 9.80 3.27
N HIS A 100 -1.57 9.10 3.28
CA HIS A 100 -2.40 8.89 2.10
C HIS A 100 -3.47 9.99 2.00
N LEU A 101 -3.22 11.00 1.19
CA LEU A 101 -4.09 12.16 1.02
C LEU A 101 -5.33 11.86 0.18
N GLU A 102 -5.23 10.88 -0.73
CA GLU A 102 -6.25 10.60 -1.73
C GLU A 102 -6.49 9.08 -1.91
N TYR A 103 -7.74 8.73 -2.30
CA TYR A 103 -8.15 7.34 -2.57
C TYR A 103 -8.88 7.31 -3.92
N TYR A 104 -8.19 6.84 -4.95
CA TYR A 104 -8.67 6.93 -6.33
C TYR A 104 -9.45 5.71 -6.78
N SER A 105 -10.61 5.95 -7.42
CA SER A 105 -11.26 4.99 -8.32
C SER A 105 -10.68 5.09 -9.74
N SER A 106 -10.89 4.06 -10.56
CA SER A 106 -10.44 4.11 -11.97
C SER A 106 -11.13 5.23 -12.74
N LYS A 107 -12.40 5.48 -12.47
CA LYS A 107 -13.14 6.61 -13.08
C LYS A 107 -12.39 7.93 -12.88
N ILE A 108 -12.02 8.24 -11.64
CA ILE A 108 -11.30 9.49 -11.32
C ILE A 108 -9.92 9.54 -11.96
N ILE A 109 -9.19 8.42 -12.00
CA ILE A 109 -7.89 8.37 -12.70
C ILE A 109 -8.06 8.66 -14.20
N LEU A 110 -9.07 8.08 -14.86
CA LEU A 110 -9.32 8.35 -16.26
C LEU A 110 -9.63 9.85 -16.50
N GLU A 111 -10.51 10.44 -15.68
CA GLU A 111 -10.85 11.86 -15.76
C GLU A 111 -9.63 12.77 -15.51
N LEU A 112 -8.78 12.44 -14.52
CA LEU A 112 -7.54 13.18 -14.26
C LEU A 112 -6.59 13.13 -15.47
N MET A 113 -6.41 11.96 -16.08
CA MET A 113 -5.57 11.84 -17.27
C MET A 113 -6.11 12.67 -18.43
N GLU A 114 -7.42 12.60 -18.69
CA GLU A 114 -8.07 13.35 -19.77
C GLU A 114 -7.92 14.86 -19.62
N ARG A 115 -8.03 15.42 -18.40
CA ARG A 115 -7.79 16.85 -18.10
C ARG A 115 -6.38 17.30 -18.47
N HIS A 116 -5.41 16.38 -18.48
CA HIS A 116 -4.01 16.67 -18.82
C HIS A 116 -3.62 16.21 -20.22
N GLU A 117 -4.61 15.95 -21.12
CA GLU A 117 -4.39 15.46 -22.48
C GLU A 117 -3.55 14.17 -22.52
N LEU A 118 -3.67 13.37 -21.45
CA LEU A 118 -3.20 12.00 -21.35
C LEU A 118 -4.41 11.07 -21.44
N ARG A 119 -4.18 9.80 -21.73
CA ARG A 119 -5.23 8.78 -21.66
C ARG A 119 -4.71 7.46 -21.14
N VAL A 120 -5.54 6.76 -20.40
CA VAL A 120 -5.32 5.38 -20.01
C VAL A 120 -5.67 4.49 -21.20
N PHE A 121 -4.75 3.63 -21.63
CA PHE A 121 -5.02 2.68 -22.71
C PHE A 121 -5.08 1.23 -22.23
N ASP A 122 -4.56 0.91 -21.02
CA ASP A 122 -4.68 -0.41 -20.40
C ASP A 122 -4.67 -0.31 -18.87
N ILE A 123 -5.32 -1.26 -18.19
CA ILE A 123 -5.33 -1.41 -16.73
C ILE A 123 -5.06 -2.86 -16.38
N LYS A 124 -4.15 -3.10 -15.44
CA LYS A 124 -3.89 -4.42 -14.86
C LYS A 124 -4.11 -4.41 -13.35
N LEU A 125 -4.83 -5.41 -12.86
CA LEU A 125 -5.02 -5.63 -11.43
C LEU A 125 -3.90 -6.51 -10.90
N ASN A 126 -3.52 -6.29 -9.65
CA ASN A 126 -2.59 -7.13 -8.92
C ASN A 126 -2.92 -7.12 -7.42
N ASN A 127 -2.25 -8.01 -6.66
CA ASN A 127 -2.49 -8.16 -5.22
C ASN A 127 -1.55 -7.34 -4.32
N ILE A 128 -0.77 -6.42 -4.90
CA ILE A 128 0.15 -5.57 -4.14
C ILE A 128 -0.68 -4.71 -3.17
N ASN A 129 -0.20 -4.58 -1.94
CA ASN A 129 -0.86 -3.83 -0.87
C ASN A 129 -2.30 -4.29 -0.53
N GLY A 130 -2.69 -5.52 -0.94
CA GLY A 130 -4.04 -6.04 -0.73
C GLY A 130 -5.01 -5.78 -1.90
N GLY A 131 -4.53 -5.22 -2.99
CA GLY A 131 -5.23 -4.94 -4.24
C GLY A 131 -4.85 -3.58 -4.80
N SER A 132 -4.14 -3.60 -5.92
CA SER A 132 -3.70 -2.40 -6.66
C SER A 132 -4.10 -2.47 -8.12
N LYS A 133 -4.22 -1.31 -8.73
CA LYS A 133 -4.37 -1.16 -10.18
C LYS A 133 -3.15 -0.48 -10.76
N ARG A 134 -2.66 -1.06 -11.86
CA ARG A 134 -1.59 -0.50 -12.68
C ARG A 134 -2.19 0.02 -13.96
N TYR A 135 -2.09 1.32 -14.16
CA TYR A 135 -2.58 2.06 -15.31
C TYR A 135 -1.44 2.28 -16.29
N PHE A 136 -1.67 1.98 -17.55
CA PHE A 136 -0.77 2.27 -18.65
C PHE A 136 -1.32 3.48 -19.41
N ILE A 137 -0.55 4.56 -19.41
CA ILE A 137 -0.99 5.89 -19.80
C ILE A 137 -0.09 6.40 -20.92
N CYS A 138 -0.65 7.11 -21.89
CA CYS A 138 0.06 7.74 -22.99
C CYS A 138 -0.53 9.10 -23.31
N HIS A 139 0.10 9.87 -24.20
CA HIS A 139 -0.50 11.07 -24.75
C HIS A 139 -1.80 10.75 -25.49
N LYS A 140 -2.80 11.66 -25.45
CA LYS A 140 -4.13 11.47 -26.05
C LYS A 140 -4.05 11.06 -27.53
N GLY A 141 -3.17 11.70 -28.32
CA GLY A 141 -2.95 11.39 -29.74
C GLY A 141 -2.00 10.23 -30.04
N SER A 142 -1.59 9.45 -29.04
CA SER A 142 -0.64 8.33 -29.24
C SER A 142 -1.29 7.14 -29.95
N LYS A 143 -0.49 6.34 -30.67
CA LYS A 143 -0.88 5.14 -31.42
C LYS A 143 -1.31 3.94 -30.57
N TYR A 144 -1.12 3.93 -29.25
CA TYR A 144 -1.50 2.79 -28.39
C TYR A 144 -3.01 2.55 -28.46
N ARG A 145 -3.42 1.32 -28.77
CA ARG A 145 -4.83 0.95 -28.86
C ARG A 145 -5.43 0.85 -27.45
N TYR A 146 -6.70 1.26 -27.33
CA TYR A 146 -7.47 1.14 -26.11
C TYR A 146 -7.79 -0.34 -25.84
N ASN A 147 -7.53 -0.81 -24.63
CA ASN A 147 -7.86 -2.18 -24.23
C ASN A 147 -9.32 -2.23 -23.75
N TYR A 148 -10.15 -3.00 -24.46
CA TYR A 148 -11.57 -3.19 -24.13
C TYR A 148 -11.80 -3.79 -22.72
N LYS A 149 -10.77 -4.43 -22.11
CA LYS A 149 -10.82 -4.95 -20.73
C LYS A 149 -10.94 -3.86 -19.66
N ILE A 150 -10.80 -2.59 -20.01
CA ILE A 150 -11.05 -1.46 -19.10
C ILE A 150 -12.55 -1.34 -18.79
N ALA A 151 -13.44 -1.58 -19.76
CA ALA A 151 -14.86 -1.44 -19.57
C ALA A 151 -15.45 -2.33 -18.44
N PRO A 152 -15.12 -3.62 -18.32
CA PRO A 152 -15.53 -4.43 -17.17
C PRO A 152 -15.10 -3.87 -15.82
N ILE A 153 -13.88 -3.29 -15.70
CA ILE A 153 -13.38 -2.68 -14.47
C ILE A 153 -14.25 -1.49 -14.06
N LEU A 154 -14.58 -0.62 -15.00
CA LEU A 154 -15.46 0.53 -14.75
C LEU A 154 -16.89 0.10 -14.41
N LYS A 155 -17.43 -0.92 -15.09
CA LYS A 155 -18.75 -1.49 -14.77
C LYS A 155 -18.80 -2.03 -13.34
N GLU A 156 -17.75 -2.67 -12.87
CA GLU A 156 -17.66 -3.14 -11.48
C GLU A 156 -17.68 -1.97 -10.48
N GLU A 157 -16.93 -0.89 -10.72
CA GLU A 157 -16.97 0.31 -9.87
C GLU A 157 -18.37 0.94 -9.81
N ILE A 158 -19.05 1.02 -10.94
CA ILE A 158 -20.45 1.51 -11.02
C ILE A 158 -21.38 0.61 -10.20
N LYS A 159 -21.26 -0.72 -10.32
CA LYS A 159 -22.04 -1.68 -9.54
C LYS A 159 -21.85 -1.46 -8.03
N TYR A 160 -20.65 -1.15 -7.58
CA TYR A 160 -20.32 -0.86 -6.17
C TYR A 160 -20.70 0.55 -5.74
N LYS A 161 -21.18 1.40 -6.65
CA LYS A 161 -21.67 2.77 -6.35
C LYS A 161 -20.66 3.58 -5.54
N LEU A 162 -19.39 3.61 -6.00
CA LEU A 162 -18.30 4.32 -5.30
C LEU A 162 -18.51 5.84 -5.22
N ASP A 163 -19.48 6.37 -5.94
CA ASP A 163 -19.93 7.77 -5.90
C ASP A 163 -21.02 8.05 -4.86
N LYS A 164 -21.51 7.03 -4.16
CA LYS A 164 -22.64 7.16 -3.21
C LYS A 164 -22.18 7.09 -1.76
N LYS A 165 -22.61 8.04 -0.96
CA LYS A 165 -22.36 8.10 0.49
C LYS A 165 -22.71 6.79 1.22
N LYS A 166 -23.79 6.12 0.81
CA LYS A 166 -24.24 4.84 1.39
C LYS A 166 -23.16 3.76 1.33
N THR A 167 -22.35 3.71 0.26
CA THR A 167 -21.24 2.74 0.12
C THR A 167 -20.22 2.92 1.26
N PHE A 168 -19.87 4.15 1.58
CA PHE A 168 -18.90 4.46 2.64
C PHE A 168 -19.48 4.26 4.04
N ILE A 169 -20.79 4.53 4.22
CA ILE A 169 -21.51 4.21 5.47
C ILE A 169 -21.49 2.69 5.71
N ASN A 170 -21.79 1.89 4.70
CA ASN A 170 -21.73 0.43 4.80
C ASN A 170 -20.31 -0.07 5.09
N PHE A 171 -19.31 0.55 4.47
CA PHE A 171 -17.90 0.27 4.76
C PHE A 171 -17.56 0.55 6.23
N PHE A 172 -18.00 1.68 6.77
CA PHE A 172 -17.84 2.02 8.19
C PHE A 172 -18.48 0.97 9.13
N TYR A 173 -19.70 0.52 8.83
CA TYR A 173 -20.34 -0.55 9.61
C TYR A 173 -19.58 -1.87 9.54
N LEU A 174 -19.04 -2.20 8.36
CA LEU A 174 -18.20 -3.39 8.20
C LEU A 174 -16.94 -3.32 9.06
N ILE A 175 -16.26 -2.15 9.08
CA ILE A 175 -15.07 -1.94 9.92
C ILE A 175 -15.41 -2.13 11.40
N ASN A 176 -16.51 -1.54 11.89
CA ASN A 176 -16.93 -1.69 13.28
C ASN A 176 -17.30 -3.14 13.63
N SER A 177 -17.91 -3.86 12.72
CA SER A 177 -18.17 -5.30 12.89
C SER A 177 -16.86 -6.09 13.05
N GLN A 178 -15.84 -5.81 12.23
CA GLN A 178 -14.51 -6.42 12.36
C GLN A 178 -13.83 -6.04 13.69
N LYS A 179 -13.95 -4.80 14.11
CA LYS A 179 -13.46 -4.33 15.42
C LYS A 179 -14.03 -5.17 16.54
N ILE A 180 -15.37 -5.27 16.62
CA ILE A 180 -16.06 -6.04 17.67
C ILE A 180 -15.64 -7.52 17.67
N GLN A 181 -15.52 -8.12 16.50
CA GLN A 181 -15.11 -9.53 16.38
C GLN A 181 -13.68 -9.74 16.88
N LEU A 182 -12.73 -8.89 16.47
CA LEU A 182 -11.32 -9.04 16.86
C LEU A 182 -11.11 -8.75 18.34
N THR A 183 -11.72 -7.68 18.89
CA THR A 183 -11.56 -7.34 20.31
C THR A 183 -12.15 -8.43 21.21
N LYS A 184 -13.34 -8.95 20.91
CA LYS A 184 -13.92 -10.10 21.62
C LYS A 184 -13.05 -11.36 21.57
N LEU A 185 -12.41 -11.61 20.42
CA LEU A 185 -11.46 -12.73 20.28
C LEU A 185 -10.24 -12.54 21.18
N ILE A 186 -9.64 -11.35 21.18
CA ILE A 186 -8.47 -11.02 22.01
C ILE A 186 -8.83 -11.15 23.50
N GLU A 187 -9.95 -10.60 23.93
CA GLU A 187 -10.46 -10.75 25.29
C GLU A 187 -10.61 -12.23 25.71
N LYS A 188 -11.22 -13.03 24.84
CA LYS A 188 -11.38 -14.48 25.09
C LYS A 188 -10.03 -15.20 25.25
N ILE A 189 -9.02 -14.82 24.44
CA ILE A 189 -7.68 -15.41 24.53
C ILE A 189 -7.00 -14.97 25.83
N ASN A 190 -7.06 -13.66 26.18
CA ASN A 190 -6.47 -13.13 27.39
C ASN A 190 -7.11 -13.72 28.67
N ASN A 191 -8.43 -13.90 28.69
CA ASN A 191 -9.15 -14.55 29.81
C ASN A 191 -8.70 -15.99 30.03
N LYS A 192 -8.22 -16.68 28.97
CA LYS A 192 -7.60 -17.99 29.06
C LYS A 192 -6.12 -17.96 29.45
N LYS A 193 -5.57 -16.77 29.75
CA LYS A 193 -4.15 -16.56 30.03
C LYS A 193 -3.21 -16.99 28.89
N GLN A 194 -3.72 -17.04 27.66
CA GLN A 194 -2.94 -17.34 26.46
C GLN A 194 -2.22 -16.11 25.95
N LEU A 195 -0.99 -16.27 25.47
CA LEU A 195 -0.12 -15.18 25.06
C LEU A 195 -0.35 -14.79 23.61
N ILE A 196 -0.63 -13.49 23.37
CA ILE A 196 -0.75 -12.90 22.04
C ILE A 196 0.44 -12.00 21.78
N HIS A 197 1.12 -12.18 20.65
CA HIS A 197 2.03 -11.16 20.09
C HIS A 197 1.48 -10.66 18.76
N GLY A 198 1.76 -9.37 18.44
CA GLY A 198 1.60 -8.88 17.08
C GLY A 198 2.75 -9.37 16.20
N LEU A 199 2.53 -9.50 14.90
CA LEU A 199 3.56 -9.80 13.91
C LEU A 199 3.58 -8.72 12.84
N GLY A 200 4.72 -8.03 12.71
CA GLY A 200 4.98 -6.95 11.75
C GLY A 200 4.49 -5.57 12.21
N ALA A 201 5.40 -4.73 12.70
CA ALA A 201 5.13 -3.34 13.10
C ALA A 201 5.07 -2.42 11.86
N SER A 202 3.96 -2.46 11.13
CA SER A 202 3.73 -1.67 9.91
C SER A 202 2.86 -0.44 10.18
N THR A 203 2.90 0.57 9.28
CA THR A 203 1.99 1.74 9.33
C THR A 203 0.54 1.29 9.33
N LYS A 204 0.14 0.41 8.42
CA LYS A 204 -1.21 -0.18 8.38
C LYS A 204 -1.58 -0.87 9.69
N GLY A 205 -0.64 -1.62 10.28
CA GLY A 205 -0.85 -2.27 11.57
C GLY A 205 -1.11 -1.26 12.69
N ASN A 206 -0.42 -0.13 12.69
CA ASN A 206 -0.67 0.94 13.68
C ASN A 206 -2.07 1.54 13.54
N VAL A 207 -2.56 1.76 12.31
CA VAL A 207 -3.94 2.22 12.08
C VAL A 207 -4.94 1.24 12.65
N LEU A 208 -4.77 -0.06 12.38
CA LEU A 208 -5.65 -1.11 12.91
C LEU A 208 -5.64 -1.13 14.44
N LEU A 209 -4.47 -1.15 15.05
CA LEU A 209 -4.33 -1.20 16.51
C LEU A 209 -4.98 0.01 17.17
N GLN A 210 -4.71 1.23 16.67
CA GLN A 210 -5.28 2.47 17.21
C GLN A 210 -6.79 2.51 17.05
N TYR A 211 -7.31 2.25 15.86
CA TYR A 211 -8.75 2.33 15.60
C TYR A 211 -9.55 1.26 16.38
N PHE A 212 -8.95 0.09 16.60
CA PHE A 212 -9.57 -0.99 17.37
C PHE A 212 -9.33 -0.88 18.88
N ASN A 213 -8.57 0.12 19.32
CA ASN A 213 -8.17 0.33 20.72
C ASN A 213 -7.43 -0.88 21.31
N ILE A 214 -6.53 -1.47 20.53
CA ILE A 214 -5.69 -2.59 20.97
C ILE A 214 -4.34 -2.02 21.39
N SER A 215 -4.01 -2.14 22.66
CA SER A 215 -2.81 -1.56 23.28
C SER A 215 -1.91 -2.63 23.92
N ASN A 216 -0.91 -2.18 24.67
CA ASN A 216 -0.04 -3.04 25.48
C ASN A 216 -0.75 -3.78 26.61
N GLU A 217 -1.97 -3.40 26.95
CA GLU A 217 -2.81 -4.12 27.90
C GLU A 217 -3.33 -5.45 27.34
N GLN A 218 -3.61 -5.50 26.02
CA GLN A 218 -4.14 -6.68 25.37
C GLN A 218 -3.05 -7.49 24.64
N ILE A 219 -2.02 -6.84 24.10
CA ILE A 219 -0.93 -7.48 23.35
C ILE A 219 0.41 -7.04 23.92
N LYS A 220 1.18 -8.00 24.42
CA LYS A 220 2.43 -7.71 25.15
C LYS A 220 3.55 -7.16 24.26
N TYR A 221 3.73 -7.72 23.07
CA TYR A 221 4.81 -7.35 22.14
C TYR A 221 4.35 -7.39 20.69
N ILE A 222 5.04 -6.63 19.83
CA ILE A 222 4.99 -6.81 18.37
C ILE A 222 6.36 -7.27 17.89
N ALA A 223 6.37 -8.40 17.21
CA ALA A 223 7.55 -8.94 16.54
C ALA A 223 7.78 -8.25 15.20
N ASP A 224 8.98 -7.73 14.94
CA ASP A 224 9.36 -7.16 13.64
C ASP A 224 10.74 -7.65 13.21
N ARG A 225 11.02 -7.59 11.90
CA ARG A 225 12.31 -7.97 11.32
C ARG A 225 13.30 -6.83 11.24
N ASN A 226 12.83 -5.59 11.31
CA ASN A 226 13.68 -4.43 11.18
C ASN A 226 14.37 -4.07 12.52
N PRO A 227 15.70 -4.25 12.63
CA PRO A 227 16.42 -3.95 13.86
C PRO A 227 16.28 -2.51 14.33
N GLN A 228 16.04 -1.56 13.42
CA GLN A 228 15.87 -0.14 13.77
C GLN A 228 14.61 0.13 14.61
N LYS A 229 13.67 -0.83 14.64
CA LYS A 229 12.44 -0.73 15.44
C LYS A 229 12.54 -1.41 16.80
N TYR A 230 13.57 -2.20 17.04
CA TYR A 230 13.67 -2.95 18.31
C TYR A 230 13.81 -2.01 19.50
N ASN A 231 13.13 -2.37 20.58
CA ASN A 231 13.03 -1.60 21.82
C ASN A 231 12.34 -0.23 21.67
N THR A 232 11.71 0.05 20.53
CA THR A 232 10.78 1.16 20.40
C THR A 232 9.34 0.70 20.68
N TYR A 233 8.37 1.61 20.59
CA TYR A 233 6.97 1.36 20.89
C TYR A 233 6.09 1.78 19.71
N THR A 234 4.96 1.11 19.55
CA THR A 234 3.95 1.53 18.60
C THR A 234 3.34 2.86 19.00
N PRO A 235 3.18 3.83 18.06
CA PRO A 235 2.58 5.12 18.36
C PRO A 235 1.12 4.95 18.82
N GLY A 236 0.75 5.70 19.88
CA GLY A 236 -0.60 5.69 20.43
C GLY A 236 -0.95 4.46 21.28
N THR A 237 -0.54 3.27 20.89
CA THR A 237 -0.91 2.01 21.54
C THR A 237 0.16 1.45 22.50
N LYS A 238 1.37 2.03 22.50
CA LYS A 238 2.48 1.75 23.45
C LYS A 238 2.91 0.29 23.54
N ILE A 239 2.70 -0.51 22.49
CA ILE A 239 3.12 -1.91 22.45
C ILE A 239 4.60 -1.95 22.11
N LYS A 240 5.41 -2.63 22.93
CA LYS A 240 6.87 -2.74 22.71
C LYS A 240 7.17 -3.60 21.49
N ILE A 241 8.09 -3.12 20.64
CA ILE A 241 8.55 -3.84 19.45
C ILE A 241 9.81 -4.64 19.79
N ILE A 242 9.79 -5.93 19.48
CA ILE A 242 10.88 -6.87 19.71
C ILE A 242 11.28 -7.59 18.42
N SER A 243 12.45 -8.25 18.43
CA SER A 243 12.83 -9.08 17.28
C SER A 243 11.92 -10.31 17.15
N GLU A 244 11.69 -10.77 15.91
CA GLU A 244 10.97 -12.03 15.69
C GLU A 244 11.64 -13.21 16.40
N LYS A 245 13.00 -13.22 16.51
CA LYS A 245 13.73 -14.26 17.25
C LYS A 245 13.33 -14.29 18.72
N LEU A 246 13.30 -13.14 19.38
CA LEU A 246 12.90 -13.05 20.79
C LEU A 246 11.43 -13.42 20.98
N SER A 247 10.55 -12.96 20.07
CA SER A 247 9.14 -13.32 20.11
C SER A 247 8.92 -14.84 20.00
N ARG A 248 9.65 -15.51 19.10
CA ARG A 248 9.57 -16.98 18.95
C ARG A 248 10.09 -17.72 20.20
N LYS A 249 11.12 -17.18 20.86
CA LYS A 249 11.60 -17.76 22.14
C LYS A 249 10.54 -17.71 23.22
N ASN A 250 9.67 -16.69 23.21
CA ASN A 250 8.56 -16.55 24.15
C ASN A 250 7.36 -17.48 23.84
N GLN A 251 7.36 -18.20 22.72
CA GLN A 251 6.36 -19.17 22.29
C GLN A 251 4.91 -18.64 22.44
N PRO A 252 4.51 -17.54 21.77
CA PRO A 252 3.15 -17.06 21.89
C PRO A 252 2.14 -18.08 21.34
N ASP A 253 0.99 -18.20 22.02
CA ASP A 253 -0.12 -19.03 21.54
C ASP A 253 -0.72 -18.50 20.24
N TYR A 254 -0.69 -17.16 20.10
CA TYR A 254 -1.25 -16.48 18.93
C TYR A 254 -0.32 -15.39 18.40
N TYR A 255 -0.28 -15.26 17.07
CA TYR A 255 0.19 -14.07 16.37
C TYR A 255 -0.98 -13.32 15.75
N LEU A 256 -1.19 -12.06 16.14
CA LEU A 256 -2.01 -11.12 15.37
C LEU A 256 -1.17 -10.56 14.22
N VAL A 257 -1.49 -10.96 12.99
CA VAL A 257 -0.74 -10.61 11.79
C VAL A 257 -1.20 -9.24 11.28
N LEU A 258 -0.37 -8.22 11.50
CA LEU A 258 -0.68 -6.85 11.09
C LEU A 258 -0.52 -6.62 9.58
N PRO A 259 0.56 -7.11 8.90
CA PRO A 259 0.65 -7.08 7.45
C PRO A 259 -0.11 -8.27 6.81
N TRP A 260 -1.39 -8.36 7.08
CA TRP A 260 -2.29 -9.47 6.74
C TRP A 260 -2.30 -9.84 5.25
N HIS A 261 -2.06 -8.88 4.36
CA HIS A 261 -2.01 -9.08 2.91
C HIS A 261 -0.84 -9.97 2.45
N PHE A 262 0.17 -10.21 3.30
CA PHE A 262 1.23 -11.20 3.08
C PHE A 262 0.92 -12.57 3.69
N LYS A 263 -0.37 -12.92 3.82
CA LYS A 263 -0.82 -14.16 4.48
C LYS A 263 -0.08 -15.40 3.98
N THR A 264 -0.02 -15.59 2.66
CA THR A 264 0.60 -16.77 2.04
C THR A 264 2.09 -16.87 2.37
N GLU A 265 2.83 -15.78 2.24
CA GLU A 265 4.27 -15.72 2.52
C GLU A 265 4.56 -15.93 4.01
N ILE A 266 3.77 -15.31 4.87
CA ILE A 266 3.91 -15.45 6.33
C ILE A 266 3.63 -16.90 6.75
N LEU A 267 2.55 -17.51 6.30
CA LEU A 267 2.21 -18.89 6.64
C LEU A 267 3.27 -19.88 6.14
N LYS A 268 3.85 -19.63 4.97
CA LYS A 268 4.96 -20.43 4.43
C LYS A 268 6.22 -20.27 5.28
N ARG A 269 6.56 -19.05 5.66
CA ARG A 269 7.74 -18.73 6.48
C ARG A 269 7.65 -19.29 7.89
N GLU A 270 6.48 -19.20 8.51
CA GLU A 270 6.24 -19.57 9.90
C GLU A 270 5.76 -21.02 10.07
N LYS A 271 6.04 -21.90 9.09
CA LYS A 271 5.58 -23.30 9.10
C LYS A 271 5.97 -24.08 10.36
N LEU A 272 7.20 -23.88 10.86
CA LEU A 272 7.70 -24.57 12.07
C LEU A 272 6.93 -24.15 13.32
N ILE A 273 6.72 -22.86 13.53
CA ILE A 273 6.02 -22.32 14.70
C ILE A 273 4.55 -22.78 14.71
N ARG A 274 3.93 -22.83 13.53
CA ARG A 274 2.57 -23.39 13.38
C ARG A 274 2.51 -24.85 13.75
N LYS A 275 3.50 -25.66 13.37
CA LYS A 275 3.59 -27.07 13.78
C LYS A 275 3.69 -27.23 15.29
N ASN A 276 4.28 -26.24 15.98
CA ASN A 276 4.40 -26.22 17.45
C ASN A 276 3.14 -25.69 18.16
N GLY A 277 2.04 -25.45 17.42
CA GLY A 277 0.73 -25.10 17.99
C GLY A 277 0.39 -23.60 17.99
N THR A 278 1.33 -22.68 17.65
CA THR A 278 1.02 -21.26 17.55
C THR A 278 0.04 -20.97 16.41
N LYS A 279 -1.05 -20.26 16.70
CA LYS A 279 -2.10 -19.88 15.76
C LYS A 279 -1.87 -18.46 15.22
N PHE A 280 -2.32 -18.21 13.99
CA PHE A 280 -2.17 -16.93 13.31
C PHE A 280 -3.53 -16.30 13.05
N ILE A 281 -3.78 -15.14 13.65
CA ILE A 281 -5.00 -14.35 13.47
C ILE A 281 -4.75 -13.35 12.34
N PHE A 282 -5.50 -13.48 11.24
CA PHE A 282 -5.54 -12.51 10.16
C PHE A 282 -6.78 -11.65 10.33
N PRO A 283 -6.65 -10.35 10.67
CA PRO A 283 -7.81 -9.50 11.01
C PRO A 283 -8.64 -9.12 9.79
N LEU A 284 -8.02 -9.05 8.60
CA LEU A 284 -8.62 -8.58 7.35
C LEU A 284 -8.30 -9.55 6.20
N PRO A 285 -9.09 -9.52 5.10
CA PRO A 285 -10.33 -8.77 4.83
C PRO A 285 -11.52 -9.27 5.67
N LYS A 286 -11.51 -10.53 6.06
CA LYS A 286 -12.42 -11.17 7.01
C LYS A 286 -11.57 -11.91 8.02
N MET A 287 -11.85 -11.72 9.29
CA MET A 287 -11.09 -12.36 10.36
C MET A 287 -11.00 -13.87 10.15
N SER A 288 -9.80 -14.40 10.25
CA SER A 288 -9.54 -15.84 10.15
C SER A 288 -8.40 -16.26 11.07
N ILE A 289 -8.48 -17.47 11.62
CA ILE A 289 -7.44 -18.10 12.43
C ILE A 289 -6.93 -19.31 11.66
N VAL A 290 -5.61 -19.47 11.61
CA VAL A 290 -4.94 -20.57 10.91
C VAL A 290 -3.94 -21.24 11.84
#